data_078f06f40d802ea312edacba5139d9f8
#
_entry.id   078f06f40d802ea312edacba5139d9f8
#
_cell.length_a   1.000
_cell.length_b   1.000
_cell.length_c   1.000
_cell.angle_alpha   90.00
_cell.angle_beta   90.00
_cell.angle_gamma   90.00
#
_symmetry.space_group_name_H-M   'P 1'
#
loop_
_entity.id
_entity.type
_entity.pdbx_description
1 polymer ?
#
loop_
_entity_poly.entity_id
_entity_poly.type
_entity_poly.pdbx_seq_one_letter_code
_entity_poly.pdbx_strand_id
1 'polypeptide(L)'
;MIGRRGTALAGAVLALGLLAGCGDQPLPLTEGPPGASPADGLIRIVELSAQRARISDQVAAAKFGTGTAVTDPAREAAVVAETRADATRDGVDPDWAARIVADQIAASTQVQNDLIRQWTDRPDTRPAQRPELARVRPQLDRIGDELVVALKLAGPARANEECPSTLAQAAVEQARGLDEVHRNALGRSLKSVCDGAPG
;
A
#
# COMPACT_ATOMS: atom_id res chain seq x y z
N MET A 1 55.20 54.98 45.99
CA MET A 1 54.59 54.54 47.26
C MET A 1 53.79 53.30 47.02
N ILE A 2 54.29 52.17 47.45
CA ILE A 2 53.70 51.21 48.37
C ILE A 2 52.31 50.66 47.80
N GLY A 3 52.08 49.44 47.47
CA GLY A 3 52.63 48.17 47.86
C GLY A 3 51.56 47.07 47.82
N ARG A 4 52.00 45.87 47.76
CA ARG A 4 51.45 44.58 48.16
C ARG A 4 50.68 43.77 47.09
N ARG A 5 51.29 42.84 46.53
CA ARG A 5 51.41 41.38 46.72
C ARG A 5 50.12 40.72 47.29
N GLY A 6 49.51 39.84 46.52
CA GLY A 6 48.56 38.86 46.97
C GLY A 6 48.56 37.64 46.03
N THR A 7 49.25 36.62 46.48
CA THR A 7 49.28 35.24 45.95
C THR A 7 47.98 34.49 46.30
N ALA A 8 47.44 33.71 45.40
CA ALA A 8 46.71 32.47 45.73
C ALA A 8 46.30 31.74 44.42
N LEU A 9 46.86 30.65 44.27
CA LEU A 9 46.37 29.24 44.33
C LEU A 9 45.72 28.72 43.04
N ALA A 10 46.49 27.80 42.46
CA ALA A 10 46.11 26.88 41.41
C ALA A 10 44.94 26.00 41.83
N GLY A 11 43.97 25.90 40.97
CA GLY A 11 42.94 24.86 41.01
C GLY A 11 42.92 24.16 39.66
N ALA A 12 43.61 23.03 39.59
CA ALA A 12 43.52 22.11 38.45
C ALA A 12 42.20 21.40 38.50
N VAL A 13 41.31 21.68 37.55
CA VAL A 13 40.13 20.87 37.31
C VAL A 13 40.43 19.94 36.16
N LEU A 14 40.59 18.64 36.46
CA LEU A 14 40.59 17.56 35.48
C LEU A 14 39.20 17.48 34.84
N ALA A 15 39.07 17.88 33.59
CA ALA A 15 37.91 17.55 32.77
C ALA A 15 38.10 16.14 32.19
N LEU A 16 37.41 15.17 32.78
CA LEU A 16 37.21 13.86 32.15
C LEU A 16 36.38 14.06 30.88
N GLY A 17 37.03 13.89 29.74
CA GLY A 17 36.36 13.82 28.45
C GLY A 17 35.48 12.54 28.35
N LEU A 18 34.18 12.71 28.41
CA LEU A 18 33.22 11.69 27.96
C LEU A 18 33.25 11.67 26.42
N LEU A 19 33.92 10.68 25.84
CA LEU A 19 33.78 10.31 24.45
C LEU A 19 32.37 9.72 24.30
N ALA A 20 31.40 10.56 23.90
CA ALA A 20 30.12 10.09 23.39
C ALA A 20 30.38 9.38 22.07
N GLY A 21 30.37 8.05 22.07
CA GLY A 21 30.37 7.24 20.88
C GLY A 21 29.11 7.57 20.07
N CYS A 22 29.29 8.08 18.85
CA CYS A 22 28.28 8.06 17.82
C CYS A 22 28.02 6.60 17.47
N GLY A 23 27.09 5.96 18.18
CA GLY A 23 26.50 4.73 17.74
C GLY A 23 25.62 5.03 16.53
N ASP A 24 25.97 4.46 15.38
CA ASP A 24 25.04 4.32 14.26
C ASP A 24 23.83 3.52 14.77
N GLN A 25 22.81 4.21 15.25
CA GLN A 25 21.50 3.61 15.45
C GLN A 25 20.86 3.53 14.07
N PRO A 26 20.52 2.33 13.58
CA PRO A 26 19.70 2.21 12.40
C PRO A 26 18.39 2.95 12.66
N LEU A 27 18.05 3.88 11.76
CA LEU A 27 16.79 4.59 11.81
C LEU A 27 15.65 3.57 11.90
N PRO A 28 14.73 3.68 12.86
CA PRO A 28 13.56 2.80 12.88
C PRO A 28 12.78 3.02 11.60
N LEU A 29 12.65 1.94 10.83
CA LEU A 29 11.78 1.87 9.66
C LEU A 29 10.39 2.33 10.10
N THR A 30 9.85 3.27 9.38
CA THR A 30 8.57 3.97 9.55
C THR A 30 7.53 3.15 10.30
N GLU A 31 7.43 3.38 11.61
CA GLU A 31 6.22 3.06 12.36
C GLU A 31 5.08 3.89 11.74
N GLY A 32 3.93 3.26 11.53
CA GLY A 32 2.73 3.97 11.10
C GLY A 32 2.45 5.17 12.03
N PRO A 33 1.55 6.09 11.66
CA PRO A 33 1.27 7.26 12.46
C PRO A 33 0.99 6.87 13.91
N PRO A 34 1.49 7.65 14.90
CA PRO A 34 1.32 7.32 16.32
C PRO A 34 -0.17 7.13 16.63
N GLY A 35 -0.55 5.94 17.12
CA GLY A 35 -1.93 5.59 17.45
C GLY A 35 -2.67 4.77 16.39
N ALA A 36 -2.07 4.44 15.25
CA ALA A 36 -2.71 3.57 14.26
C ALA A 36 -2.93 2.15 14.80
N SER A 37 -4.13 1.64 14.64
CA SER A 37 -4.55 0.31 15.07
C SER A 37 -4.51 -0.71 13.92
N PRO A 38 -4.48 -2.03 14.22
CA PRO A 38 -4.61 -3.05 13.19
C PRO A 38 -5.89 -2.94 12.34
N ALA A 39 -6.98 -2.41 12.90
CA ALA A 39 -8.22 -2.13 12.18
C ALA A 39 -8.02 -1.02 11.13
N ASP A 40 -7.20 0.01 11.41
CA ASP A 40 -6.87 1.05 10.45
C ASP A 40 -6.10 0.47 9.25
N GLY A 41 -5.29 -0.56 9.48
CA GLY A 41 -4.65 -1.33 8.41
C GLY A 41 -5.67 -2.01 7.48
N LEU A 42 -6.70 -2.64 8.03
CA LEU A 42 -7.79 -3.23 7.25
C LEU A 42 -8.56 -2.18 6.44
N ILE A 43 -8.89 -1.05 7.07
CA ILE A 43 -9.55 0.08 6.39
C ILE A 43 -8.68 0.59 5.24
N ARG A 44 -7.37 0.75 5.47
CA ARG A 44 -6.44 1.22 4.43
C ARG A 44 -6.35 0.25 3.25
N ILE A 45 -6.37 -1.06 3.49
CA ILE A 45 -6.41 -2.07 2.41
C ILE A 45 -7.65 -1.87 1.53
N VAL A 46 -8.81 -1.63 2.13
CA VAL A 46 -10.06 -1.38 1.38
C VAL A 46 -9.97 -0.10 0.56
N GLU A 47 -9.45 0.99 1.12
CA GLU A 47 -9.25 2.26 0.40
C GLU A 47 -8.33 2.10 -0.82
N LEU A 48 -7.19 1.42 -0.65
CA LEU A 48 -6.25 1.15 -1.72
C LEU A 48 -6.85 0.25 -2.81
N SER A 49 -7.65 -0.74 -2.40
CA SER A 49 -8.38 -1.61 -3.33
C SER A 49 -9.41 -0.82 -4.16
N ALA A 50 -10.17 0.06 -3.53
CA ALA A 50 -11.11 0.95 -4.22
C ALA A 50 -10.39 1.93 -5.17
N GLN A 51 -9.26 2.48 -4.73
CA GLN A 51 -8.43 3.36 -5.56
C GLN A 51 -7.89 2.61 -6.79
N ARG A 52 -7.38 1.38 -6.61
CA ARG A 52 -6.91 0.56 -7.72
C ARG A 52 -8.02 0.21 -8.70
N ALA A 53 -9.22 -0.09 -8.20
CA ALA A 53 -10.40 -0.34 -9.05
C ALA A 53 -10.70 0.89 -9.94
N ARG A 54 -10.72 2.11 -9.38
CA ARG A 54 -10.93 3.35 -10.16
C ARG A 54 -9.82 3.62 -11.19
N ILE A 55 -8.56 3.35 -10.86
CA ILE A 55 -7.44 3.51 -11.81
C ILE A 55 -7.56 2.52 -12.98
N SER A 56 -8.26 1.41 -12.81
CA SER A 56 -8.50 0.43 -13.87
C SER A 56 -9.26 1.01 -15.06
N ASP A 57 -10.03 2.10 -14.88
CA ASP A 57 -10.66 2.85 -15.97
C ASP A 57 -9.63 3.43 -16.93
N GLN A 58 -8.57 4.02 -16.36
CA GLN A 58 -7.49 4.60 -17.14
C GLN A 58 -6.71 3.51 -17.88
N VAL A 59 -6.51 2.34 -17.25
CA VAL A 59 -5.86 1.20 -17.90
C VAL A 59 -6.72 0.66 -19.04
N ALA A 60 -8.02 0.51 -18.82
CA ALA A 60 -8.97 0.09 -19.86
C ALA A 60 -8.99 1.09 -21.03
N ALA A 61 -9.07 2.39 -20.73
CA ALA A 61 -9.05 3.46 -21.75
C ALA A 61 -7.76 3.45 -22.57
N ALA A 62 -6.62 3.22 -21.93
CA ALA A 62 -5.33 3.12 -22.62
C ALA A 62 -5.25 1.94 -23.59
N LYS A 63 -5.90 0.83 -23.26
CA LYS A 63 -5.91 -0.41 -24.07
C LYS A 63 -7.01 -0.44 -25.13
N PHE A 64 -8.12 0.27 -24.91
CA PHE A 64 -9.30 0.20 -25.77
C PHE A 64 -8.98 0.60 -27.21
N GLY A 65 -9.26 -0.30 -28.15
CA GLY A 65 -9.06 -0.08 -29.58
C GLY A 65 -7.60 -0.11 -30.04
N THR A 66 -6.63 -0.54 -29.21
CA THR A 66 -5.21 -0.62 -29.58
C THR A 66 -4.77 -2.04 -29.95
N GLY A 67 -5.60 -3.05 -29.74
CA GLY A 67 -5.22 -4.46 -29.86
C GLY A 67 -4.39 -5.00 -28.68
N THR A 68 -4.09 -4.15 -27.67
CA THR A 68 -3.37 -4.59 -26.47
C THR A 68 -4.28 -5.45 -25.60
N ALA A 69 -3.82 -6.64 -25.24
CA ALA A 69 -4.57 -7.54 -24.37
C ALA A 69 -4.81 -6.93 -22.98
N VAL A 70 -5.97 -7.24 -22.38
CA VAL A 70 -6.28 -6.82 -21.01
C VAL A 70 -5.34 -7.52 -20.02
N THR A 71 -5.09 -8.82 -20.20
CA THR A 71 -4.17 -9.60 -19.39
C THR A 71 -2.74 -9.49 -19.91
N ASP A 72 -1.77 -9.42 -18.98
CA ASP A 72 -0.33 -9.51 -19.25
C ASP A 72 0.27 -10.44 -18.19
N PRO A 73 0.25 -11.77 -18.42
CA PRO A 73 0.69 -12.75 -17.43
C PRO A 73 2.11 -12.54 -16.93
N ALA A 74 3.01 -12.06 -17.80
CA ALA A 74 4.39 -11.79 -17.41
C ALA A 74 4.47 -10.60 -16.44
N ARG A 75 3.75 -9.52 -16.71
CA ARG A 75 3.68 -8.35 -15.82
C ARG A 75 2.95 -8.69 -14.51
N GLU A 76 1.86 -9.44 -14.59
CA GLU A 76 1.10 -9.86 -13.42
C GLU A 76 1.98 -10.72 -12.48
N ALA A 77 2.71 -11.68 -13.03
CA ALA A 77 3.66 -12.48 -12.26
C ALA A 77 4.79 -11.65 -11.65
N ALA A 78 5.30 -10.65 -12.39
CA ALA A 78 6.33 -9.75 -11.88
C ALA A 78 5.83 -8.92 -10.68
N VAL A 79 4.60 -8.37 -10.76
CA VAL A 79 3.98 -7.61 -9.66
C VAL A 79 3.79 -8.50 -8.42
N VAL A 80 3.33 -9.74 -8.59
CA VAL A 80 3.19 -10.69 -7.47
C VAL A 80 4.53 -11.01 -6.84
N ALA A 81 5.58 -11.22 -7.65
CA ALA A 81 6.92 -11.52 -7.16
C ALA A 81 7.54 -10.33 -6.40
N GLU A 82 7.37 -9.11 -6.91
CA GLU A 82 7.78 -7.87 -6.26
C GLU A 82 7.08 -7.69 -4.91
N THR A 83 5.75 -7.83 -4.88
CA THR A 83 4.98 -7.77 -3.62
C THR A 83 5.45 -8.79 -2.59
N ARG A 84 5.81 -10.02 -3.01
CA ARG A 84 6.40 -11.03 -2.10
C ARG A 84 7.74 -10.57 -1.52
N ALA A 85 8.61 -10.02 -2.35
CA ALA A 85 9.92 -9.55 -1.93
C ALA A 85 9.80 -8.39 -0.94
N ASP A 86 8.91 -7.43 -1.22
CA ASP A 86 8.65 -6.29 -0.35
C ASP A 86 8.02 -6.73 0.99
N ALA A 87 7.03 -7.61 0.95
CA ALA A 87 6.43 -8.21 2.13
C ALA A 87 7.46 -8.92 3.02
N THR A 88 8.35 -9.71 2.42
CA THR A 88 9.44 -10.38 3.13
C THR A 88 10.38 -9.39 3.81
N ARG A 89 10.79 -8.35 3.08
CA ARG A 89 11.67 -7.29 3.61
C ARG A 89 11.04 -6.57 4.80
N ASP A 90 9.73 -6.34 4.74
CA ASP A 90 9.01 -5.56 5.74
C ASP A 90 8.41 -6.43 6.88
N GLY A 91 8.69 -7.75 6.88
CA GLY A 91 8.24 -8.68 7.91
C GLY A 91 6.74 -9.02 7.83
N VAL A 92 6.15 -8.90 6.63
CA VAL A 92 4.78 -9.33 6.31
C VAL A 92 4.83 -10.74 5.73
N ASP A 93 3.81 -11.55 6.01
CA ASP A 93 3.64 -12.87 5.36
C ASP A 93 3.57 -12.70 3.83
N PRO A 94 4.60 -13.18 3.09
CA PRO A 94 4.69 -12.95 1.64
C PRO A 94 3.61 -13.71 0.85
N ASP A 95 3.13 -14.83 1.36
CA ASP A 95 2.09 -15.60 0.69
C ASP A 95 0.72 -14.94 0.85
N TRP A 96 0.46 -14.37 2.00
CA TRP A 96 -0.74 -13.55 2.21
C TRP A 96 -0.75 -12.30 1.33
N ALA A 97 0.34 -11.54 1.31
CA ALA A 97 0.48 -10.37 0.46
C ALA A 97 0.30 -10.71 -1.03
N ALA A 98 0.89 -11.83 -1.48
CA ALA A 98 0.76 -12.31 -2.85
C ALA A 98 -0.67 -12.69 -3.22
N ARG A 99 -1.42 -13.34 -2.31
CA ARG A 99 -2.85 -13.65 -2.55
C ARG A 99 -3.67 -12.38 -2.70
N ILE A 100 -3.47 -11.40 -1.83
CA ILE A 100 -4.22 -10.14 -1.90
C ILE A 100 -3.91 -9.35 -3.18
N VAL A 101 -2.65 -9.23 -3.57
CA VAL A 101 -2.30 -8.53 -4.82
C VAL A 101 -2.83 -9.28 -6.04
N ALA A 102 -2.85 -10.61 -6.02
CA ALA A 102 -3.45 -11.41 -7.09
C ALA A 102 -4.98 -11.17 -7.20
N ASP A 103 -5.68 -11.10 -6.07
CA ASP A 103 -7.11 -10.74 -6.04
C ASP A 103 -7.35 -9.33 -6.60
N GLN A 104 -6.48 -8.36 -6.27
CA GLN A 104 -6.54 -6.99 -6.81
C GLN A 104 -6.26 -6.94 -8.33
N ILE A 105 -5.31 -7.73 -8.83
CA ILE A 105 -5.04 -7.86 -10.27
C ILE A 105 -6.27 -8.44 -10.98
N ALA A 106 -6.85 -9.51 -10.44
CA ALA A 106 -8.05 -10.13 -10.99
C ALA A 106 -9.26 -9.18 -10.99
N ALA A 107 -9.42 -8.37 -9.94
CA ALA A 107 -10.45 -7.34 -9.87
C ALA A 107 -10.23 -6.23 -10.92
N SER A 108 -9.00 -5.77 -11.07
CA SER A 108 -8.61 -4.78 -12.09
C SER A 108 -8.85 -5.29 -13.52
N THR A 109 -8.54 -6.54 -13.78
CA THR A 109 -8.82 -7.22 -15.06
C THR A 109 -10.31 -7.28 -15.34
N GLN A 110 -11.13 -7.57 -14.31
CA GLN A 110 -12.59 -7.57 -14.44
C GLN A 110 -13.12 -6.19 -14.83
N VAL A 111 -12.72 -5.11 -14.13
CA VAL A 111 -13.12 -3.73 -14.48
C VAL A 111 -12.77 -3.41 -15.93
N GLN A 112 -11.54 -3.70 -16.37
CA GLN A 112 -11.11 -3.45 -17.73
C GLN A 112 -11.97 -4.18 -18.77
N ASN A 113 -12.27 -5.46 -18.55
CA ASN A 113 -13.11 -6.25 -19.46
C ASN A 113 -14.54 -5.72 -19.52
N ASP A 114 -15.12 -5.35 -18.36
CA ASP A 114 -16.48 -4.84 -18.28
C ASP A 114 -16.62 -3.49 -18.99
N LEU A 115 -15.67 -2.58 -18.78
CA LEU A 115 -15.65 -1.28 -19.44
C LEU A 115 -15.41 -1.40 -20.96
N ILE A 116 -14.48 -2.24 -21.40
CA ILE A 116 -14.20 -2.45 -22.83
C ILE A 116 -15.44 -3.02 -23.53
N ARG A 117 -16.16 -3.98 -22.91
CA ARG A 117 -17.46 -4.46 -23.42
C ARG A 117 -18.46 -3.31 -23.51
N GLN A 118 -18.65 -2.56 -22.41
CA GLN A 118 -19.59 -1.45 -22.37
C GLN A 118 -19.31 -0.43 -23.47
N TRP A 119 -18.05 -0.08 -23.70
CA TRP A 119 -17.66 0.89 -24.74
C TRP A 119 -17.79 0.33 -26.17
N THR A 120 -17.75 -0.99 -26.31
CA THR A 120 -18.00 -1.64 -27.60
C THR A 120 -19.49 -1.62 -27.93
N ASP A 121 -20.33 -1.98 -26.93
CA ASP A 121 -21.79 -2.08 -27.10
C ASP A 121 -22.46 -0.69 -27.11
N ARG A 122 -21.90 0.29 -26.40
CA ARG A 122 -22.42 1.65 -26.27
C ARG A 122 -21.32 2.68 -26.58
N PRO A 123 -21.12 3.01 -27.87
CA PRO A 123 -20.03 3.90 -28.31
C PRO A 123 -20.07 5.31 -27.71
N ASP A 124 -21.25 5.78 -27.32
CA ASP A 124 -21.47 7.07 -26.65
C ASP A 124 -20.88 7.15 -25.23
N THR A 125 -20.63 5.99 -24.60
CA THR A 125 -20.01 5.89 -23.26
C THR A 125 -18.49 5.79 -23.28
N ARG A 126 -17.87 5.85 -24.46
CA ARG A 126 -16.41 5.71 -24.62
C ARG A 126 -15.67 6.84 -23.90
N PRO A 127 -14.48 6.56 -23.35
CA PRO A 127 -13.69 7.58 -22.70
C PRO A 127 -13.25 8.65 -23.71
N ALA A 128 -13.39 9.93 -23.32
CA ALA A 128 -12.95 11.06 -24.12
C ALA A 128 -11.42 11.13 -24.25
N GLN A 129 -10.70 10.57 -23.31
CA GLN A 129 -9.24 10.60 -23.25
C GLN A 129 -8.68 9.18 -23.16
N ARG A 130 -7.51 8.97 -23.78
CA ARG A 130 -6.74 7.72 -23.72
C ARG A 130 -5.38 8.03 -23.08
N PRO A 131 -5.22 7.81 -21.78
CA PRO A 131 -3.94 8.01 -21.12
C PRO A 131 -2.91 6.98 -21.61
N GLU A 132 -1.65 7.34 -21.61
CA GLU A 132 -0.57 6.39 -21.84
C GLU A 132 -0.36 5.49 -20.62
N LEU A 133 -0.21 4.18 -20.82
CA LEU A 133 0.04 3.22 -19.73
C LEU A 133 1.27 3.60 -18.87
N ALA A 134 2.30 4.19 -19.50
CA ALA A 134 3.49 4.65 -18.80
C ALA A 134 3.19 5.71 -17.72
N ARG A 135 2.09 6.48 -17.86
CA ARG A 135 1.65 7.47 -16.87
C ARG A 135 0.78 6.88 -15.76
N VAL A 136 0.11 5.77 -16.06
CA VAL A 136 -0.78 5.09 -15.11
C VAL A 136 0.00 4.15 -14.18
N ARG A 137 1.01 3.44 -14.72
CA ARG A 137 1.82 2.46 -13.97
C ARG A 137 2.39 2.99 -12.65
N PRO A 138 3.01 4.17 -12.57
CA PRO A 138 3.55 4.68 -11.29
C PRO A 138 2.48 4.86 -10.20
N GLN A 139 1.21 5.08 -10.58
CA GLN A 139 0.12 5.16 -9.61
C GLN A 139 -0.23 3.78 -9.05
N LEU A 140 -0.19 2.74 -9.90
CA LEU A 140 -0.41 1.35 -9.49
C LEU A 140 0.74 0.84 -8.63
N ASP A 141 1.98 1.19 -8.98
CA ASP A 141 3.17 0.80 -8.22
C ASP A 141 3.11 1.42 -6.81
N ARG A 142 2.79 2.71 -6.68
CA ARG A 142 2.58 3.36 -5.37
C ARG A 142 1.49 2.69 -4.54
N ILE A 143 0.37 2.30 -5.14
CA ILE A 143 -0.67 1.55 -4.43
C ILE A 143 -0.12 0.22 -3.92
N GLY A 144 0.75 -0.44 -4.69
CA GLY A 144 1.43 -1.66 -4.28
C GLY A 144 2.31 -1.46 -3.03
N ASP A 145 3.14 -0.41 -3.04
CA ASP A 145 4.00 -0.06 -1.91
C ASP A 145 3.18 0.24 -0.64
N GLU A 146 2.16 1.08 -0.78
CA GLU A 146 1.27 1.44 0.33
C GLU A 146 0.45 0.22 0.84
N LEU A 147 0.14 -0.74 -0.04
CA LEU A 147 -0.53 -1.98 0.34
C LEU A 147 0.34 -2.81 1.30
N VAL A 148 1.63 -2.95 1.04
CA VAL A 148 2.53 -3.70 1.94
C VAL A 148 2.58 -3.06 3.33
N VAL A 149 2.63 -1.72 3.40
CA VAL A 149 2.57 -0.99 4.67
C VAL A 149 1.24 -1.24 5.40
N ALA A 150 0.12 -1.20 4.67
CA ALA A 150 -1.20 -1.46 5.24
C ALA A 150 -1.33 -2.91 5.73
N LEU A 151 -0.78 -3.89 5.00
CA LEU A 151 -0.75 -5.30 5.38
C LEU A 151 0.08 -5.52 6.65
N LYS A 152 1.21 -4.85 6.81
CA LYS A 152 2.01 -4.89 8.03
C LYS A 152 1.19 -4.46 9.24
N LEU A 153 0.46 -3.36 9.11
CA LEU A 153 -0.41 -2.84 10.17
C LEU A 153 -1.59 -3.78 10.46
N ALA A 154 -2.23 -4.32 9.40
CA ALA A 154 -3.39 -5.19 9.51
C ALA A 154 -3.06 -6.62 10.00
N GLY A 155 -1.80 -7.04 9.92
CA GLY A 155 -1.36 -8.41 10.22
C GLY A 155 -1.96 -9.00 11.51
N PRO A 156 -1.92 -8.28 12.66
CA PRO A 156 -2.51 -8.78 13.90
C PRO A 156 -4.04 -8.94 13.86
N ALA A 157 -4.75 -8.19 12.99
CA ALA A 157 -6.21 -8.25 12.90
C ALA A 157 -6.72 -9.32 11.92
N ARG A 158 -5.90 -9.80 10.99
CA ARG A 158 -6.35 -10.67 9.90
C ARG A 158 -6.98 -11.99 10.35
N ALA A 159 -6.52 -12.53 11.48
CA ALA A 159 -7.00 -13.79 12.06
C ALA A 159 -8.08 -13.58 13.15
N ASN A 160 -8.45 -12.36 13.45
CA ASN A 160 -9.46 -12.06 14.45
C ASN A 160 -10.87 -12.33 13.89
N GLU A 161 -11.78 -12.77 14.75
CA GLU A 161 -13.17 -12.97 14.39
C GLU A 161 -13.85 -11.69 13.87
N GLU A 162 -13.34 -10.53 14.26
CA GLU A 162 -13.84 -9.22 13.83
C GLU A 162 -13.30 -8.77 12.45
N CYS A 163 -12.31 -9.47 11.88
CA CYS A 163 -11.73 -9.08 10.59
C CYS A 163 -12.80 -8.97 9.48
N PRO A 164 -13.68 -9.96 9.26
CA PRO A 164 -14.67 -9.88 8.19
C PRO A 164 -15.67 -8.73 8.39
N SER A 165 -16.07 -8.45 9.64
CA SER A 165 -17.03 -7.37 9.93
C SER A 165 -16.40 -5.99 9.75
N THR A 166 -15.17 -5.79 10.20
CA THR A 166 -14.41 -4.56 10.00
C THR A 166 -14.17 -4.29 8.51
N LEU A 167 -13.74 -5.32 7.79
CA LEU A 167 -13.52 -5.25 6.34
C LEU A 167 -14.81 -4.91 5.58
N ALA A 168 -15.93 -5.56 5.93
CA ALA A 168 -17.22 -5.31 5.31
C ALA A 168 -17.73 -3.88 5.56
N GLN A 169 -17.58 -3.36 6.77
CA GLN A 169 -17.98 -1.97 7.09
C GLN A 169 -17.17 -0.97 6.25
N ALA A 170 -15.85 -1.13 6.19
CA ALA A 170 -14.99 -0.28 5.37
C ALA A 170 -15.33 -0.40 3.88
N ALA A 171 -15.63 -1.61 3.39
CA ALA A 171 -16.01 -1.84 2.00
C ALA A 171 -17.36 -1.16 1.65
N VAL A 172 -18.35 -1.22 2.54
CA VAL A 172 -19.64 -0.53 2.36
C VAL A 172 -19.45 0.99 2.27
N GLU A 173 -18.58 1.56 3.10
CA GLU A 173 -18.28 2.99 3.07
C GLU A 173 -17.63 3.40 1.75
N GLN A 174 -16.61 2.66 1.30
CA GLN A 174 -15.93 2.93 0.04
C GLN A 174 -16.83 2.69 -1.19
N ALA A 175 -17.77 1.74 -1.08
CA ALA A 175 -18.69 1.40 -2.16
C ALA A 175 -19.71 2.50 -2.48
N ARG A 176 -20.00 3.43 -1.55
CA ARG A 176 -20.94 4.54 -1.75
C ARG A 176 -20.59 5.44 -2.93
N GLY A 177 -19.30 5.59 -3.23
CA GLY A 177 -18.80 6.39 -4.35
C GLY A 177 -18.47 5.59 -5.62
N LEU A 178 -18.90 4.32 -5.70
CA LEU A 178 -18.60 3.42 -6.81
C LEU A 178 -19.86 3.01 -7.56
N ASP A 179 -19.76 2.83 -8.88
CA ASP A 179 -20.77 2.15 -9.69
C ASP A 179 -20.75 0.63 -9.46
N GLU A 180 -21.63 -0.10 -10.15
CA GLU A 180 -21.77 -1.53 -9.97
C GLU A 180 -20.50 -2.32 -10.37
N VAL A 181 -19.85 -1.93 -11.47
CA VAL A 181 -18.62 -2.58 -11.96
C VAL A 181 -17.53 -2.48 -10.89
N HIS A 182 -17.33 -1.29 -10.35
CA HIS A 182 -16.29 -1.04 -9.34
C HIS A 182 -16.65 -1.64 -7.97
N ARG A 183 -17.93 -1.68 -7.58
CA ARG A 183 -18.36 -2.36 -6.34
C ARG A 183 -18.06 -3.86 -6.39
N ASN A 184 -18.37 -4.50 -7.52
CA ASN A 184 -18.09 -5.92 -7.73
C ASN A 184 -16.59 -6.20 -7.70
N ALA A 185 -15.79 -5.35 -8.33
CA ALA A 185 -14.33 -5.44 -8.31
C ALA A 185 -13.76 -5.22 -6.90
N LEU A 186 -14.29 -4.26 -6.14
CA LEU A 186 -13.88 -4.05 -4.74
C LEU A 186 -14.12 -5.32 -3.92
N GLY A 187 -15.31 -5.91 -3.97
CA GLY A 187 -15.60 -7.15 -3.26
C GLY A 187 -14.64 -8.30 -3.63
N ARG A 188 -14.33 -8.43 -4.92
CA ARG A 188 -13.36 -9.44 -5.41
C ARG A 188 -11.95 -9.21 -4.88
N SER A 189 -11.49 -7.95 -4.83
CA SER A 189 -10.13 -7.60 -4.41
C SER A 189 -9.85 -7.83 -2.92
N LEU A 190 -10.90 -8.02 -2.11
CA LEU A 190 -10.80 -8.19 -0.66
C LEU A 190 -10.88 -9.64 -0.20
N LYS A 191 -11.02 -10.58 -1.14
CA LYS A 191 -11.32 -12.00 -0.86
C LYS A 191 -10.36 -12.65 0.15
N SER A 192 -9.07 -12.41 -0.01
CA SER A 192 -8.03 -13.08 0.81
C SER A 192 -7.56 -12.24 2.00
N VAL A 193 -8.19 -11.09 2.30
CA VAL A 193 -7.68 -10.18 3.35
C VAL A 193 -7.80 -10.80 4.73
N CYS A 194 -8.93 -11.45 5.05
CA CYS A 194 -9.17 -12.10 6.33
C CYS A 194 -8.83 -13.60 6.33
N ASP A 195 -8.06 -14.08 5.34
CA ASP A 195 -7.55 -15.45 5.39
C ASP A 195 -6.65 -15.58 6.65
N GLY A 196 -7.05 -16.45 7.57
CA GLY A 196 -6.34 -16.67 8.82
C GLY A 196 -4.86 -16.95 8.61
N ALA A 197 -4.03 -16.68 9.62
CA ALA A 197 -2.68 -17.16 9.62
C ALA A 197 -2.68 -18.68 9.41
N PRO A 198 -1.77 -19.25 8.62
CA PRO A 198 -1.60 -20.69 8.61
C PRO A 198 -1.30 -21.11 10.05
N GLY A 199 -2.11 -22.05 10.58
CA GLY A 199 -1.92 -22.63 11.90
C GLY A 199 -0.65 -23.49 11.95
#